data_af559a48b77e62b0266cad0349297cc0
#
_entry.id   af559a48b77e62b0266cad0349297cc0
#
_cell.length_a   1.000
_cell.length_b   1.000
_cell.length_c   1.000
_cell.angle_alpha   90.00
_cell.angle_beta   90.00
_cell.angle_gamma   90.00
#
_symmetry.space_group_name_H-M   'P 1'
#
loop_
_entity.id
_entity.type
_entity.pdbx_description
1 polymer ?
#
loop_
_entity_poly.entity_id
_entity_poly.type
_entity_poly.pdbx_seq_one_letter_code
_entity_poly.pdbx_strand_id
1 'polypeptide(L)'
;MAQAREGHTRATDVVGDYDAICRVLQLCTEGEAKGDVAKLREAFHEDARMFGSIAGERYDVPIAELFALAESEPADTGNYRSRVLSVQQTGDAAVGVVAEEGYWGTVSFIDYFQLARIEGDWKIVCKLFAHTGGEPPEGI
;
A
#
# COMPACT_ATOMS: atom_id res chain seq x y z
N MET A 1 25.79 -3.55 0.07
CA MET A 1 25.70 -3.01 0.60
C MET A 1 26.25 -2.77 1.65
N ALA A 2 26.92 -2.64 1.79
CA ALA A 2 27.52 -2.53 2.81
C ALA A 2 27.66 -1.28 3.23
N GLN A 3 26.94 -0.47 3.21
CA GLN A 3 27.18 0.69 3.57
C GLN A 3 27.52 0.86 4.89
N ALA A 4 27.75 1.83 5.40
CA ALA A 4 28.21 2.14 6.69
C ALA A 4 27.53 1.42 7.73
N ARG A 5 28.27 0.93 8.63
CA ARG A 5 27.73 0.24 9.64
C ARG A 5 27.87 0.84 10.94
N GLU A 6 28.79 1.78 11.16
CA GLU A 6 28.91 2.30 12.45
C GLU A 6 27.78 3.22 12.68
N GLY A 7 27.22 3.30 13.82
CA GLY A 7 26.17 4.21 14.19
C GLY A 7 24.81 3.79 13.71
N HIS A 8 24.73 2.67 13.02
CA HIS A 8 23.47 2.40 12.48
C HIS A 8 22.63 1.50 13.36
N THR A 9 23.15 0.97 14.42
CA THR A 9 22.34 0.24 15.36
C THR A 9 21.66 1.27 16.23
N ARG A 10 20.40 1.48 16.02
CA ARG A 10 19.68 2.49 16.75
C ARG A 10 18.78 1.82 17.77
N ALA A 11 18.39 2.55 18.77
CA ALA A 11 17.47 2.06 19.77
C ALA A 11 16.15 1.71 19.08
N THR A 12 15.48 0.67 19.56
CA THR A 12 14.21 0.27 19.04
C THR A 12 13.17 1.32 19.41
N ASP A 13 12.40 1.76 18.43
CA ASP A 13 11.31 2.68 18.64
C ASP A 13 10.05 2.02 18.07
N VAL A 14 9.56 1.02 18.81
CA VAL A 14 8.43 0.22 18.35
C VAL A 14 7.18 1.06 18.12
N VAL A 15 6.91 1.98 19.06
CA VAL A 15 5.71 2.81 18.95
C VAL A 15 5.81 3.78 17.78
N GLY A 16 6.93 4.47 17.68
CA GLY A 16 7.12 5.43 16.58
C GLY A 16 7.15 4.76 15.22
N ASP A 17 7.79 3.59 15.13
CA ASP A 17 7.83 2.86 13.87
C ASP A 17 6.44 2.34 13.49
N TYR A 18 5.68 1.85 14.46
CA TYR A 18 4.30 1.41 14.20
C TYR A 18 3.47 2.56 13.65
N ASP A 19 3.55 3.71 14.29
CA ASP A 19 2.79 4.89 13.84
C ASP A 19 3.21 5.33 12.45
N ALA A 20 4.52 5.31 12.17
CA ALA A 20 5.02 5.70 10.86
C ALA A 20 4.56 4.72 9.76
N ILE A 21 4.57 3.42 10.07
CA ILE A 21 4.10 2.41 9.12
C ILE A 21 2.60 2.60 8.85
N CYS A 22 1.80 2.80 9.89
CA CYS A 22 0.38 3.04 9.73
C CYS A 22 0.12 4.28 8.88
N ARG A 23 0.94 5.33 9.06
CA ARG A 23 0.78 6.54 8.27
C ARG A 23 1.04 6.28 6.78
N VAL A 24 2.05 5.47 6.47
CA VAL A 24 2.36 5.12 5.07
C VAL A 24 1.22 4.33 4.45
N LEU A 25 0.65 3.39 5.21
CA LEU A 25 -0.50 2.62 4.73
C LEU A 25 -1.70 3.54 4.48
N GLN A 26 -1.92 4.53 5.35
CA GLN A 26 -3.00 5.48 5.18
C GLN A 26 -2.78 6.40 3.98
N LEU A 27 -1.54 6.80 3.72
CA LEU A 27 -1.23 7.57 2.51
C LEU A 27 -1.62 6.79 1.26
N CYS A 28 -1.37 5.49 1.28
CA CYS A 28 -1.73 4.64 0.15
C CYS A 28 -3.25 4.61 -0.04
N THR A 29 -4.01 4.33 1.02
CA THR A 29 -5.47 4.22 0.88
C THR A 29 -6.09 5.58 0.54
N GLU A 30 -5.57 6.66 1.10
CA GLU A 30 -6.06 8.00 0.76
C GLU A 30 -5.75 8.35 -0.69
N GLY A 31 -4.55 8.00 -1.15
CA GLY A 31 -4.16 8.24 -2.53
C GLY A 31 -5.03 7.49 -3.52
N GLU A 32 -5.32 6.21 -3.22
CA GLU A 32 -6.21 5.42 -4.08
C GLU A 32 -7.64 5.95 -4.04
N ALA A 33 -8.11 6.35 -2.85
CA ALA A 33 -9.47 6.81 -2.69
C ALA A 33 -9.76 8.06 -3.53
N LYS A 34 -8.82 8.99 -3.53
CA LYS A 34 -9.02 10.29 -4.17
C LYS A 34 -8.30 10.45 -5.49
N GLY A 35 -7.54 9.45 -5.92
CA GLY A 35 -6.72 9.57 -7.12
C GLY A 35 -5.56 10.53 -6.93
N ASP A 36 -5.06 10.65 -5.70
CA ASP A 36 -3.98 11.59 -5.37
C ASP A 36 -2.64 10.91 -5.57
N VAL A 37 -2.09 11.05 -6.76
CA VAL A 37 -0.84 10.38 -7.14
C VAL A 37 0.33 10.86 -6.30
N ALA A 38 0.32 12.11 -5.84
CA ALA A 38 1.41 12.59 -4.98
C ALA A 38 1.48 11.80 -3.68
N LYS A 39 0.34 11.48 -3.08
CA LYS A 39 0.31 10.66 -1.88
C LYS A 39 0.80 9.25 -2.17
N LEU A 40 0.42 8.69 -3.32
CA LEU A 40 0.88 7.35 -3.69
C LEU A 40 2.40 7.33 -3.89
N ARG A 41 2.95 8.36 -4.53
CA ARG A 41 4.39 8.43 -4.71
C ARG A 41 5.13 8.57 -3.39
N GLU A 42 4.51 9.20 -2.43
CA GLU A 42 5.11 9.32 -1.10
C GLU A 42 5.08 7.98 -0.36
N ALA A 43 4.02 7.19 -0.53
CA ALA A 43 3.84 5.92 0.18
C ALA A 43 4.71 4.80 -0.39
N PHE A 44 4.90 4.77 -1.72
CA PHE A 44 5.56 3.65 -2.39
C PHE A 44 6.99 3.98 -2.81
N HIS A 45 7.84 2.97 -2.74
CA HIS A 45 9.14 3.04 -3.41
C HIS A 45 8.90 3.01 -4.92
N GLU A 46 9.73 3.71 -5.69
CA GLU A 46 9.50 3.82 -7.12
C GLU A 46 9.59 2.48 -7.84
N ASP A 47 10.36 1.52 -7.31
CA ASP A 47 10.51 0.20 -7.90
C ASP A 47 9.54 -0.83 -7.31
N ALA A 48 8.55 -0.40 -6.55
CA ALA A 48 7.59 -1.30 -5.95
C ALA A 48 6.76 -2.00 -7.02
N ARG A 49 6.21 -3.15 -6.66
CA ARG A 49 5.39 -3.94 -7.57
C ARG A 49 4.03 -4.22 -6.95
N MET A 50 3.08 -4.53 -7.83
CA MET A 50 1.73 -4.89 -7.43
C MET A 50 1.38 -6.24 -8.03
N PHE A 51 0.87 -7.15 -7.18
CA PHE A 51 0.43 -8.47 -7.61
C PHE A 51 -0.98 -8.72 -7.11
N GLY A 52 -1.76 -9.47 -7.86
CA GLY A 52 -3.09 -9.89 -7.42
C GLY A 52 -3.95 -10.25 -8.60
N SER A 53 -5.21 -10.60 -8.32
CA SER A 53 -6.18 -10.89 -9.36
C SER A 53 -7.47 -10.14 -9.07
N ILE A 54 -8.09 -9.61 -10.12
CA ILE A 54 -9.40 -8.98 -10.01
C ILE A 54 -10.30 -9.71 -11.00
N ALA A 55 -11.38 -10.29 -10.50
CA ALA A 55 -12.34 -11.01 -11.36
C ALA A 55 -11.66 -12.04 -12.25
N GLY A 56 -10.62 -12.70 -11.72
CA GLY A 56 -9.91 -13.73 -12.45
C GLY A 56 -8.76 -13.24 -13.32
N GLU A 57 -8.60 -11.92 -13.46
CA GLU A 57 -7.54 -11.36 -14.28
C GLU A 57 -6.34 -11.09 -13.39
N ARG A 58 -5.19 -11.62 -13.74
CA ARG A 58 -3.99 -11.50 -12.93
C ARG A 58 -3.20 -10.23 -13.26
N TYR A 59 -2.74 -9.55 -12.22
CA TYR A 59 -1.87 -8.39 -12.34
C TYR A 59 -0.52 -8.72 -11.72
N ASP A 60 0.56 -8.38 -12.42
CA ASP A 60 1.93 -8.52 -11.97
C ASP A 60 2.66 -7.38 -12.66
N VAL A 61 2.60 -6.19 -12.06
CA VAL A 61 2.95 -4.96 -12.74
C VAL A 61 3.77 -4.04 -11.85
N PRO A 62 4.53 -3.11 -12.45
CA PRO A 62 5.15 -2.03 -11.66
C PRO A 62 4.07 -1.19 -10.99
N ILE A 63 4.41 -0.61 -9.85
CA ILE A 63 3.45 0.15 -9.07
C ILE A 63 2.90 1.38 -9.81
N ALA A 64 3.60 1.86 -10.81
CA ALA A 64 3.12 2.99 -11.61
C ALA A 64 1.78 2.70 -12.28
N GLU A 65 1.47 1.41 -12.53
CA GLU A 65 0.17 1.02 -13.07
C GLU A 65 -0.95 1.35 -12.08
N LEU A 66 -0.70 1.17 -10.79
CA LEU A 66 -1.68 1.56 -9.78
C LEU A 66 -1.89 3.07 -9.77
N PHE A 67 -0.81 3.83 -9.91
CA PHE A 67 -0.91 5.29 -9.90
C PHE A 67 -1.79 5.77 -11.05
N ALA A 68 -1.59 5.20 -12.24
CA ALA A 68 -2.38 5.56 -13.41
C ALA A 68 -3.84 5.16 -13.23
N LEU A 69 -4.08 3.97 -12.67
CA LEU A 69 -5.44 3.49 -12.44
C LEU A 69 -6.14 4.36 -11.40
N ALA A 70 -5.48 4.69 -10.31
CA ALA A 70 -6.08 5.50 -9.26
C ALA A 70 -6.45 6.89 -9.76
N GLU A 71 -5.61 7.45 -10.63
CA GLU A 71 -5.87 8.77 -11.18
C GLU A 71 -7.09 8.75 -12.10
N SER A 72 -7.21 7.72 -12.95
CA SER A 72 -8.33 7.64 -13.88
C SER A 72 -9.61 7.13 -13.23
N GLU A 73 -9.50 6.26 -12.23
CA GLU A 73 -10.66 5.66 -11.57
C GLU A 73 -10.46 5.69 -10.06
N PRO A 74 -10.63 6.85 -9.42
CA PRO A 74 -10.48 6.93 -7.96
C PRO A 74 -11.45 5.98 -7.24
N ALA A 75 -10.98 5.39 -6.17
CA ALA A 75 -11.73 4.34 -5.49
C ALA A 75 -12.98 4.85 -4.77
N ASP A 76 -12.96 6.09 -4.29
CA ASP A 76 -14.05 6.61 -3.46
C ASP A 76 -15.12 7.25 -4.32
N THR A 77 -16.21 6.53 -4.50
CA THR A 77 -17.39 7.05 -5.20
C THR A 77 -18.50 7.41 -4.22
N GLY A 78 -18.17 7.45 -2.91
CA GLY A 78 -19.12 7.89 -1.88
C GLY A 78 -19.16 6.98 -0.66
N ASN A 79 -18.71 5.75 -0.77
CA ASN A 79 -18.80 4.80 0.34
C ASN A 79 -17.52 4.00 0.57
N TYR A 80 -16.38 4.49 0.07
CA TYR A 80 -15.11 3.83 0.30
C TYR A 80 -14.71 3.97 1.76
N ARG A 81 -14.23 2.89 2.33
CA ARG A 81 -13.61 2.93 3.65
C ARG A 81 -12.53 1.86 3.75
N SER A 82 -11.58 2.10 4.61
CA SER A 82 -10.46 1.19 4.80
C SER A 82 -10.09 1.08 6.27
N ARG A 83 -9.38 0.03 6.61
CA ARG A 83 -8.89 -0.18 7.97
C ARG A 83 -7.61 -0.96 7.94
N VAL A 84 -6.63 -0.51 8.69
CA VAL A 84 -5.40 -1.28 8.92
C VAL A 84 -5.77 -2.38 9.92
N LEU A 85 -5.65 -3.63 9.49
CA LEU A 85 -6.01 -4.79 10.31
C LEU A 85 -4.84 -5.25 11.17
N SER A 86 -3.63 -5.19 10.66
CA SER A 86 -2.44 -5.59 11.42
C SER A 86 -1.18 -4.99 10.83
N VAL A 87 -0.18 -4.86 11.68
CA VAL A 87 1.16 -4.43 11.31
C VAL A 87 2.13 -5.27 12.11
N GLN A 88 3.15 -5.82 11.44
CA GLN A 88 4.25 -6.49 12.09
C GLN A 88 5.55 -5.92 11.58
N GLN A 89 6.51 -5.71 12.45
CA GLN A 89 7.76 -5.07 12.11
C GLN A 89 8.92 -5.75 12.81
N THR A 90 10.01 -5.94 12.07
CA THR A 90 11.27 -6.40 12.64
C THR A 90 12.37 -5.58 11.98
N GLY A 91 13.04 -4.72 12.76
CA GLY A 91 14.10 -3.87 12.22
C GLY A 91 13.57 -2.99 11.09
N ASP A 92 14.20 -3.10 9.93
CA ASP A 92 13.86 -2.26 8.77
C ASP A 92 12.86 -2.90 7.82
N ALA A 93 12.17 -3.95 8.26
CA ALA A 93 11.18 -4.64 7.43
C ALA A 93 9.84 -4.73 8.15
N ALA A 94 8.75 -4.61 7.41
CA ALA A 94 7.42 -4.68 7.99
C ALA A 94 6.41 -5.26 7.01
N VAL A 95 5.31 -5.75 7.57
CA VAL A 95 4.17 -6.24 6.80
C VAL A 95 2.92 -5.56 7.37
N GLY A 96 2.08 -5.04 6.50
CA GLY A 96 0.81 -4.46 6.90
C GLY A 96 -0.33 -5.11 6.14
N VAL A 97 -1.46 -5.32 6.81
CA VAL A 97 -2.66 -5.89 6.19
C VAL A 97 -3.77 -4.85 6.31
N VAL A 98 -4.42 -4.55 5.18
CA VAL A 98 -5.42 -3.49 5.11
C VAL A 98 -6.67 -4.03 4.43
N ALA A 99 -7.83 -3.76 5.03
CA ALA A 99 -9.11 -4.09 4.39
C ALA A 99 -9.65 -2.84 3.71
N GLU A 100 -10.22 -3.02 2.51
CA GLU A 100 -10.87 -1.95 1.78
C GLU A 100 -12.25 -2.40 1.33
N GLU A 101 -13.24 -1.52 1.48
CA GLU A 101 -14.63 -1.76 1.09
C GLU A 101 -15.14 -0.56 0.33
N GLY A 102 -16.13 -0.79 -0.52
CA GLY A 102 -16.69 0.30 -1.33
C GLY A 102 -15.73 0.87 -2.36
N TYR A 103 -14.72 0.11 -2.73
CA TYR A 103 -13.76 0.49 -3.75
C TYR A 103 -14.52 0.49 -5.08
N TRP A 104 -14.53 1.63 -5.77
CA TRP A 104 -15.37 1.87 -6.95
C TRP A 104 -16.85 1.62 -6.65
N GLY A 105 -17.22 1.73 -5.38
CA GLY A 105 -18.61 1.60 -4.94
C GLY A 105 -18.98 0.24 -4.41
N THR A 106 -18.47 -0.85 -4.99
CA THR A 106 -18.93 -2.19 -4.63
C THR A 106 -17.82 -3.20 -4.39
N VAL A 107 -16.60 -2.90 -4.77
CA VAL A 107 -15.52 -3.89 -4.71
C VAL A 107 -14.87 -3.88 -3.34
N SER A 108 -14.47 -5.06 -2.87
CA SER A 108 -13.71 -5.15 -1.63
C SER A 108 -12.41 -5.91 -1.86
N PHE A 109 -11.40 -5.52 -1.09
CA PHE A 109 -10.07 -6.12 -1.16
C PHE A 109 -9.52 -6.33 0.23
N ILE A 110 -8.62 -7.29 0.35
CA ILE A 110 -7.67 -7.35 1.46
C ILE A 110 -6.30 -7.18 0.83
N ASP A 111 -5.55 -6.21 1.30
CA ASP A 111 -4.23 -5.90 0.78
C ASP A 111 -3.17 -6.34 1.77
N TYR A 112 -2.13 -7.00 1.24
CA TYR A 112 -0.96 -7.38 2.02
C TYR A 112 0.20 -6.55 1.51
N PHE A 113 0.73 -5.68 2.37
CA PHE A 113 1.81 -4.78 2.00
C PHE A 113 3.10 -5.23 2.65
N GLN A 114 4.19 -5.19 1.90
CA GLN A 114 5.52 -5.32 2.45
C GLN A 114 6.17 -3.94 2.40
N LEU A 115 6.80 -3.56 3.50
CA LEU A 115 7.43 -2.26 3.63
C LEU A 115 8.88 -2.41 4.05
N ALA A 116 9.70 -1.47 3.65
CA ALA A 116 11.10 -1.40 4.06
C ALA A 116 11.40 0.03 4.51
N ARG A 117 12.29 0.17 5.51
CA ARG A 117 12.79 1.48 5.89
C ARG A 117 13.99 1.77 5.02
N ILE A 118 13.89 2.79 4.19
CA ILE A 118 14.92 3.15 3.21
C ILE A 118 15.33 4.58 3.50
N GLU A 119 16.61 4.76 3.83
CA GLU A 119 17.14 6.09 4.14
C GLU A 119 16.31 6.81 5.19
N GLY A 120 15.86 6.04 6.19
CA GLY A 120 15.12 6.58 7.32
C GLY A 120 13.61 6.63 7.16
N ASP A 121 13.10 6.39 5.95
CA ASP A 121 11.67 6.47 5.70
C ASP A 121 11.07 5.13 5.35
N TRP A 122 9.89 4.86 5.87
CA TRP A 122 9.17 3.65 5.52
C TRP A 122 8.51 3.81 4.16
N LYS A 123 8.73 2.82 3.29
CA LYS A 123 8.14 2.80 1.94
C LYS A 123 7.55 1.43 1.65
N ILE A 124 6.44 1.40 0.96
CA ILE A 124 5.86 0.14 0.51
C ILE A 124 6.67 -0.34 -0.69
N VAL A 125 7.12 -1.58 -0.64
CA VAL A 125 7.91 -2.18 -1.73
C VAL A 125 7.13 -3.23 -2.52
N CYS A 126 6.04 -3.75 -1.95
CA CYS A 126 5.20 -4.71 -2.65
C CYS A 126 3.76 -4.60 -2.13
N LYS A 127 2.82 -4.58 -3.05
CA LYS A 127 1.41 -4.63 -2.73
C LYS A 127 0.84 -5.91 -3.33
N LEU A 128 0.35 -6.81 -2.49
CA LEU A 128 -0.33 -8.02 -2.93
C LEU A 128 -1.78 -7.90 -2.48
N PHE A 129 -2.71 -7.96 -3.42
CA PHE A 129 -4.11 -7.77 -3.08
C PHE A 129 -4.93 -9.01 -3.41
N ALA A 130 -5.98 -9.22 -2.63
CA ALA A 130 -6.98 -10.24 -2.86
C ALA A 130 -8.34 -9.56 -3.08
N HIS A 131 -8.98 -9.88 -4.19
CA HIS A 131 -10.31 -9.38 -4.49
C HIS A 131 -11.30 -10.27 -3.72
N THR A 132 -12.04 -9.67 -2.78
CA THR A 132 -12.90 -10.45 -1.87
C THR A 132 -14.37 -10.28 -2.16
N GLY A 133 -14.77 -9.37 -3.03
CA GLY A 133 -16.19 -9.22 -3.38
C GLY A 133 -16.42 -8.07 -4.34
N GLY A 134 -17.60 -8.08 -4.96
CA GLY A 134 -18.03 -7.02 -5.85
C GLY A 134 -17.44 -7.13 -7.26
N GLU A 135 -18.11 -6.47 -8.20
CA GLU A 135 -17.70 -6.46 -9.59
C GLU A 135 -16.97 -5.18 -9.91
N PRO A 136 -15.78 -5.22 -10.52
CA PRO A 136 -15.09 -3.99 -10.91
C PRO A 136 -15.79 -3.33 -12.08
N PRO A 137 -15.50 -2.04 -12.33
CA PRO A 137 -16.03 -1.36 -13.52
C PRO A 137 -15.55 -2.06 -14.78
N GLU A 138 -16.31 -1.87 -15.86
CA GLU A 138 -15.92 -2.43 -17.15
C GLU A 138 -14.59 -1.84 -17.59
N GLY A 139 -13.76 -2.67 -18.16
CA GLY A 139 -12.46 -2.23 -18.64
C GLY A 139 -11.33 -2.32 -17.62
N ILE A 140 -11.67 -2.75 -16.40
CA ILE A 140 -10.64 -2.94 -15.37
C ILE A 140 -10.28 -4.40 -15.23
#